data_f384f6664c6f1f16333ff48a76b0003e
#
_entry.id   f384f6664c6f1f16333ff48a76b0003e
#
_cell.length_a   1.000
_cell.length_b   1.000
_cell.length_c   1.000
_cell.angle_alpha   90.00
_cell.angle_beta   90.00
_cell.angle_gamma   90.00
#
_symmetry.space_group_name_H-M   'P 1'
#
loop_
_entity.id
_entity.type
_entity.pdbx_description
1 polymer ?
#
loop_
_entity_poly.entity_id
_entity_poly.type
_entity_poly.pdbx_seq_one_letter_code
_entity_poly.pdbx_strand_id
1 'polypeptide(L)'
;GKTVLLSNLILKMYRGCFERVYVFSPSVNVDQTWEAVKKYQEEVMKVKESDTEKLYFDHYDPEDLENIIATQHKVILHMKKQKHSHLFSILVIVDDFADDPSFSRHSKLLHSLFTRGRHNSISTIVSSQKFNAVAPIIRVNATFLIVYRLRNTKDLETLLEELSAMMPRKE
;
A
#
# COMPACT_ATOMS: atom_id res chain seq x y z
N GLY A 1 -11.63 10.53 -7.76
CA GLY A 1 -11.88 9.47 -6.82
C GLY A 1 -10.59 8.94 -6.18
N LYS A 2 -10.67 7.80 -5.50
CA LYS A 2 -9.53 7.19 -4.79
C LYS A 2 -8.33 6.91 -5.69
N THR A 3 -8.53 6.32 -6.87
CA THR A 3 -7.44 6.01 -7.81
C THR A 3 -6.70 7.26 -8.27
N VAL A 4 -7.41 8.36 -8.49
CA VAL A 4 -6.80 9.66 -8.84
C VAL A 4 -5.93 10.17 -7.69
N LEU A 5 -6.37 10.03 -6.44
CA LEU A 5 -5.54 10.37 -5.27
C LEU A 5 -4.28 9.51 -5.21
N LEU A 6 -4.41 8.19 -5.37
CA LEU A 6 -3.26 7.27 -5.35
C LEU A 6 -2.24 7.64 -6.44
N SER A 7 -2.71 7.90 -7.66
CA SER A 7 -1.85 8.35 -8.76
C SER A 7 -1.16 9.69 -8.43
N ASN A 8 -1.86 10.66 -7.86
CA ASN A 8 -1.26 11.93 -7.46
C ASN A 8 -0.23 11.79 -6.33
N LEU A 9 -0.47 10.88 -5.39
CA LEU A 9 0.53 10.57 -4.35
C LEU A 9 1.83 10.06 -4.99
N ILE A 10 1.74 9.13 -5.92
CA ILE A 10 2.92 8.55 -6.59
C ILE A 10 3.61 9.57 -7.49
N LEU A 11 2.85 10.24 -8.36
CA LEU A 11 3.40 11.08 -9.43
C LEU A 11 3.87 12.45 -8.95
N LYS A 12 3.35 12.94 -7.82
CA LYS A 12 3.63 14.30 -7.30
C LYS A 12 4.23 14.27 -5.91
N MET A 13 3.46 13.85 -4.89
CA MET A 13 3.89 13.98 -3.48
C MET A 13 5.09 13.10 -3.14
N TYR A 14 5.08 11.86 -3.59
CA TYR A 14 6.15 10.89 -3.34
C TYR A 14 7.03 10.64 -4.56
N ARG A 15 7.02 11.57 -5.51
CA ARG A 15 7.87 11.48 -6.69
C ARG A 15 9.34 11.36 -6.30
N GLY A 16 10.01 10.32 -6.79
CA GLY A 16 11.42 10.07 -6.50
C GLY A 16 11.70 9.48 -5.11
N CYS A 17 10.68 9.17 -4.31
CA CYS A 17 10.86 8.59 -2.97
C CYS A 17 11.08 7.07 -2.99
N PHE A 18 10.68 6.39 -4.06
CA PHE A 18 10.72 4.94 -4.16
C PHE A 18 11.45 4.49 -5.41
N GLU A 19 12.19 3.39 -5.31
CA GLU A 19 12.85 2.74 -6.43
C GLU A 19 11.92 1.77 -7.18
N ARG A 20 10.84 1.30 -6.53
CA ARG A 20 9.80 0.45 -7.11
C ARG A 20 8.44 0.78 -6.53
N VAL A 21 7.41 0.71 -7.37
CA VAL A 21 6.01 0.78 -6.94
C VAL A 21 5.28 -0.46 -7.43
N TYR A 22 4.82 -1.28 -6.49
CA TYR A 22 4.00 -2.46 -6.76
C TYR A 22 2.53 -2.14 -6.55
N VAL A 23 1.69 -2.45 -7.51
CA VAL A 23 0.26 -2.12 -7.48
C VAL A 23 -0.59 -3.37 -7.59
N PHE A 24 -1.35 -3.65 -6.56
CA PHE A 24 -2.42 -4.64 -6.56
C PHE A 24 -3.76 -3.89 -6.69
N SER A 25 -4.42 -3.99 -7.82
CA SER A 25 -5.73 -3.37 -8.05
C SER A 25 -6.50 -4.11 -9.13
N PRO A 26 -7.78 -4.44 -8.94
CA PRO A 26 -8.60 -5.09 -9.97
C PRO A 26 -8.73 -4.24 -11.23
N SER A 27 -8.53 -2.93 -11.12
CA SER A 27 -8.60 -2.00 -12.25
C SER A 27 -7.25 -1.63 -12.87
N VAL A 28 -6.16 -2.27 -12.45
CA VAL A 28 -4.79 -1.88 -12.84
C VAL A 28 -4.53 -1.94 -14.36
N ASN A 29 -5.26 -2.79 -15.07
CA ASN A 29 -5.14 -2.95 -16.52
C ASN A 29 -6.23 -2.23 -17.33
N VAL A 30 -7.23 -1.64 -16.67
CA VAL A 30 -8.38 -1.00 -17.35
C VAL A 30 -8.57 0.47 -17.02
N ASP A 31 -8.08 0.94 -15.87
CA ASP A 31 -8.19 2.35 -15.46
C ASP A 31 -6.99 3.14 -16.02
N GLN A 32 -7.29 4.12 -16.86
CA GLN A 32 -6.27 5.02 -17.45
C GLN A 32 -5.42 5.75 -16.40
N THR A 33 -5.93 5.90 -15.20
CA THR A 33 -5.17 6.52 -14.10
C THR A 33 -3.92 5.70 -13.76
N TRP A 34 -4.01 4.36 -13.83
CA TRP A 34 -2.87 3.49 -13.62
C TRP A 34 -1.87 3.51 -14.80
N GLU A 35 -2.34 3.77 -16.02
CA GLU A 35 -1.44 3.92 -17.18
C GLU A 35 -0.43 5.07 -16.96
N ALA A 36 -0.84 6.16 -16.34
CA ALA A 36 0.06 7.26 -15.99
C ALA A 36 1.16 6.82 -15.01
N VAL A 37 0.84 5.94 -14.06
CA VAL A 37 1.80 5.36 -13.11
C VAL A 37 2.76 4.41 -13.81
N LYS A 38 2.26 3.55 -14.69
CA LYS A 38 3.08 2.62 -15.48
C LYS A 38 4.08 3.39 -16.34
N LYS A 39 3.61 4.41 -17.05
CA LYS A 39 4.43 5.27 -17.88
C LYS A 39 5.50 6.01 -17.07
N TYR A 40 5.15 6.51 -15.89
CA TYR A 40 6.10 7.14 -14.98
C TYR A 40 7.20 6.17 -14.53
N GLN A 41 6.86 4.95 -14.13
CA GLN A 41 7.86 3.96 -13.74
C GLN A 41 8.77 3.59 -14.93
N GLU A 42 8.22 3.39 -16.12
CA GLU A 42 9.01 3.00 -17.29
C GLU A 42 9.89 4.15 -17.81
N GLU A 43 9.34 5.34 -17.99
CA GLU A 43 10.04 6.45 -18.63
C GLU A 43 10.93 7.27 -17.69
N VAL A 44 10.50 7.46 -16.45
CA VAL A 44 11.21 8.32 -15.47
C VAL A 44 12.04 7.51 -14.51
N MET A 45 11.44 6.48 -13.89
CA MET A 45 12.16 5.61 -12.93
C MET A 45 13.03 4.58 -13.64
N LYS A 46 12.83 4.36 -14.95
CA LYS A 46 13.52 3.33 -15.76
C LYS A 46 13.30 1.91 -15.24
N VAL A 47 12.09 1.66 -14.74
CA VAL A 47 11.65 0.38 -14.22
C VAL A 47 10.56 -0.18 -15.12
N LYS A 48 10.78 -1.37 -15.65
CA LYS A 48 9.84 -2.07 -16.51
C LYS A 48 9.62 -3.48 -16.00
N GLU A 49 8.39 -3.97 -16.14
CA GLU A 49 8.10 -5.38 -15.88
C GLU A 49 8.94 -6.30 -16.80
N SER A 50 9.35 -7.41 -16.24
CA SER A 50 10.07 -8.47 -16.95
C SER A 50 9.49 -9.84 -16.58
N ASP A 51 10.00 -10.89 -17.20
CA ASP A 51 9.62 -12.27 -16.86
C ASP A 51 9.94 -12.64 -15.41
N THR A 52 10.88 -11.91 -14.79
CA THR A 52 11.35 -12.15 -13.42
C THR A 52 10.81 -11.15 -12.40
N GLU A 53 10.26 -10.01 -12.85
CA GLU A 53 9.74 -8.96 -11.97
C GLU A 53 8.41 -8.42 -12.49
N LYS A 54 7.33 -8.72 -11.77
CA LYS A 54 5.99 -8.19 -12.01
C LYS A 54 5.72 -7.05 -11.03
N LEU A 55 5.16 -5.94 -11.52
CA LEU A 55 4.87 -4.74 -10.75
C LEU A 55 3.37 -4.49 -10.57
N TYR A 56 2.55 -4.99 -11.49
CA TYR A 56 1.11 -4.71 -11.56
C TYR A 56 0.32 -6.00 -11.52
N PHE A 57 -0.60 -6.09 -10.55
CA PHE A 57 -1.40 -7.28 -10.26
C PHE A 57 -2.87 -6.92 -10.29
N ASP A 58 -3.66 -7.57 -11.13
CA ASP A 58 -5.11 -7.36 -11.25
C ASP A 58 -5.92 -8.22 -10.26
N HIS A 59 -5.24 -9.08 -9.51
CA HIS A 59 -5.79 -9.91 -8.44
C HIS A 59 -4.85 -9.86 -7.22
N TYR A 60 -5.40 -10.18 -6.06
CA TYR A 60 -4.64 -10.27 -4.83
C TYR A 60 -4.24 -11.72 -4.57
N ASP A 61 -3.00 -12.04 -4.84
CA ASP A 61 -2.37 -13.31 -4.47
C ASP A 61 -1.39 -13.07 -3.32
N PRO A 62 -1.59 -13.71 -2.15
CA PRO A 62 -0.66 -13.61 -1.04
C PRO A 62 0.76 -14.05 -1.37
N GLU A 63 0.93 -15.03 -2.27
CA GLU A 63 2.24 -15.51 -2.70
C GLU A 63 3.04 -14.42 -3.42
N ASP A 64 2.40 -13.65 -4.29
CA ASP A 64 3.03 -12.51 -4.97
C ASP A 64 3.55 -11.48 -3.95
N LEU A 65 2.73 -11.14 -2.96
CA LEU A 65 3.12 -10.20 -1.91
C LEU A 65 4.23 -10.76 -1.02
N GLU A 66 4.19 -12.04 -0.68
CA GLU A 66 5.22 -12.71 0.09
C GLU A 66 6.57 -12.69 -0.63
N ASN A 67 6.57 -12.96 -1.94
CA ASN A 67 7.76 -12.91 -2.78
C ASN A 67 8.37 -11.50 -2.84
N ILE A 68 7.54 -10.46 -2.95
CA ILE A 68 7.98 -9.05 -2.90
C ILE A 68 8.66 -8.76 -1.56
N ILE A 69 8.03 -9.13 -0.45
CA ILE A 69 8.56 -8.90 0.90
C ILE A 69 9.88 -9.65 1.10
N ALA A 70 9.94 -10.92 0.72
CA ALA A 70 11.14 -11.75 0.87
C ALA A 70 12.31 -11.21 0.04
N THR A 71 12.06 -10.79 -1.19
CA THR A 71 13.08 -10.19 -2.06
C THR A 71 13.59 -8.88 -1.46
N GLN A 72 12.69 -8.00 -1.03
CA GLN A 72 13.05 -6.73 -0.42
C GLN A 72 13.84 -6.92 0.87
N HIS A 73 13.49 -7.90 1.68
CA HIS A 73 14.25 -8.25 2.89
C HIS A 73 15.70 -8.61 2.56
N LYS A 74 15.94 -9.44 1.55
CA LYS A 74 17.28 -9.81 1.10
C LYS A 74 18.08 -8.59 0.60
N VAL A 75 17.44 -7.71 -0.18
CA VAL A 75 18.04 -6.47 -0.67
C VAL A 75 18.49 -5.58 0.50
N ILE A 76 17.62 -5.37 1.47
CA ILE A 76 17.94 -4.52 2.64
C ILE A 76 19.06 -5.12 3.49
N LEU A 77 19.06 -6.43 3.73
CA LEU A 77 20.15 -7.09 4.45
C LEU A 77 21.49 -6.93 3.74
N HIS A 78 21.50 -7.06 2.41
CA HIS A 78 22.71 -6.88 1.61
C HIS A 78 23.22 -5.42 1.70
N MET A 79 22.33 -4.44 1.54
CA MET A 79 22.69 -3.03 1.62
C MET A 79 23.20 -2.61 3.00
N LYS A 80 22.60 -3.12 4.07
CA LYS A 80 23.06 -2.89 5.44
C LYS A 80 24.45 -3.47 5.70
N LYS A 81 24.76 -4.66 5.17
CA LYS A 81 26.11 -5.22 5.25
C LYS A 81 27.15 -4.37 4.55
N GLN A 82 26.79 -3.74 3.43
CA GLN A 82 27.66 -2.83 2.69
C GLN A 82 27.68 -1.42 3.26
N LYS A 83 26.95 -1.13 4.34
CA LYS A 83 26.86 0.19 5.00
C LYS A 83 26.39 1.31 4.06
N HIS A 84 25.48 1.00 3.13
CA HIS A 84 24.85 2.03 2.32
C HIS A 84 24.10 3.03 3.18
N SER A 85 24.28 4.33 2.92
CA SER A 85 23.59 5.41 3.62
C SER A 85 22.11 5.54 3.19
N HIS A 86 21.81 5.21 1.94
CA HIS A 86 20.46 5.21 1.39
C HIS A 86 20.01 3.77 1.09
N LEU A 87 18.88 3.38 1.66
CA LEU A 87 18.32 2.06 1.45
C LEU A 87 17.36 2.08 0.26
N PHE A 88 17.36 0.99 -0.50
CA PHE A 88 16.40 0.75 -1.56
C PHE A 88 14.98 0.68 -0.98
N SER A 89 14.12 1.63 -1.34
CA SER A 89 12.78 1.77 -0.78
C SER A 89 11.72 1.41 -1.81
N ILE A 90 10.71 0.67 -1.39
CA ILE A 90 9.59 0.28 -2.25
C ILE A 90 8.25 0.75 -1.66
N LEU A 91 7.30 0.99 -2.55
CA LEU A 91 5.91 1.26 -2.21
C LEU A 91 5.03 0.10 -2.68
N VAL A 92 4.21 -0.43 -1.79
CA VAL A 92 3.19 -1.43 -2.10
C VAL A 92 1.81 -0.79 -1.96
N ILE A 93 1.02 -0.85 -3.02
CA ILE A 93 -0.35 -0.36 -3.04
C ILE A 93 -1.30 -1.53 -3.18
N VAL A 94 -2.27 -1.61 -2.27
CA VAL A 94 -3.37 -2.58 -2.32
C VAL A 94 -4.67 -1.80 -2.41
N ASP A 95 -5.24 -1.79 -3.60
CA ASP A 95 -6.42 -0.99 -3.93
C ASP A 95 -7.62 -1.89 -4.20
N ASP A 96 -8.70 -1.65 -3.44
CA ASP A 96 -10.05 -2.20 -3.67
C ASP A 96 -10.18 -3.73 -3.60
N PHE A 97 -9.38 -4.40 -2.77
CA PHE A 97 -9.48 -5.84 -2.49
C PHE A 97 -10.12 -6.17 -1.13
N ALA A 98 -10.61 -5.19 -0.39
CA ALA A 98 -11.12 -5.41 0.96
C ALA A 98 -12.33 -6.36 1.03
N ASP A 99 -13.11 -6.49 -0.05
CA ASP A 99 -14.22 -7.44 -0.17
C ASP A 99 -13.78 -8.81 -0.75
N ASP A 100 -12.50 -8.98 -1.13
CA ASP A 100 -11.98 -10.23 -1.64
C ASP A 100 -11.78 -11.24 -0.48
N PRO A 101 -12.33 -12.47 -0.57
CA PRO A 101 -12.14 -13.49 0.46
C PRO A 101 -10.68 -13.86 0.69
N SER A 102 -9.82 -13.79 -0.33
CA SER A 102 -8.39 -14.05 -0.19
C SER A 102 -7.70 -12.97 0.64
N PHE A 103 -8.13 -11.72 0.50
CA PHE A 103 -7.63 -10.59 1.28
C PHE A 103 -7.89 -10.76 2.78
N SER A 104 -9.10 -11.17 3.17
CA SER A 104 -9.45 -11.39 4.58
C SER A 104 -8.77 -12.61 5.19
N ARG A 105 -8.63 -13.70 4.42
CA ARG A 105 -7.99 -14.95 4.88
C ARG A 105 -6.48 -14.82 5.10
N HIS A 106 -5.80 -14.02 4.30
CA HIS A 106 -4.35 -13.85 4.31
C HIS A 106 -3.93 -12.46 4.82
N SER A 107 -4.78 -11.84 5.62
CA SER A 107 -4.54 -10.51 6.19
C SER A 107 -3.28 -10.40 7.05
N LYS A 108 -2.76 -11.50 7.60
CA LYS A 108 -1.53 -11.52 8.43
C LYS A 108 -0.33 -10.93 7.69
N LEU A 109 -0.19 -11.20 6.40
CA LEU A 109 0.90 -10.70 5.59
C LEU A 109 0.81 -9.18 5.41
N LEU A 110 -0.38 -8.67 5.09
CA LEU A 110 -0.64 -7.25 5.00
C LEU A 110 -0.49 -6.55 6.37
N HIS A 111 -0.95 -7.19 7.45
CA HIS A 111 -0.74 -6.71 8.81
C HIS A 111 0.76 -6.56 9.12
N SER A 112 1.59 -7.49 8.66
CA SER A 112 3.03 -7.44 8.86
C SER A 112 3.67 -6.23 8.17
N LEU A 113 3.15 -5.78 7.04
CA LEU A 113 3.62 -4.58 6.35
C LEU A 113 3.37 -3.32 7.17
N PHE A 114 2.21 -3.19 7.81
CA PHE A 114 1.88 -2.04 8.67
C PHE A 114 2.61 -2.04 10.00
N THR A 115 2.97 -3.21 10.52
CA THR A 115 3.68 -3.32 11.81
C THR A 115 5.19 -3.34 11.67
N ARG A 116 5.73 -3.92 10.60
CA ARG A 116 7.16 -4.19 10.41
C ARG A 116 7.74 -3.74 9.07
N GLY A 117 6.91 -3.26 8.13
CA GLY A 117 7.35 -2.91 6.77
C GLY A 117 8.53 -1.95 6.75
N ARG A 118 8.57 -0.98 7.67
CA ARG A 118 9.67 -0.02 7.79
C ARG A 118 11.04 -0.66 8.02
N HIS A 119 11.12 -1.85 8.62
CA HIS A 119 12.40 -2.55 8.81
C HIS A 119 13.02 -3.04 7.50
N ASN A 120 12.17 -3.25 6.49
CA ASN A 120 12.55 -3.64 5.14
C ASN A 120 12.44 -2.47 4.13
N SER A 121 12.29 -1.24 4.61
CA SER A 121 12.09 -0.05 3.76
C SER A 121 10.90 -0.19 2.81
N ILE A 122 9.80 -0.77 3.29
CA ILE A 122 8.53 -0.93 2.59
C ILE A 122 7.53 0.07 3.16
N SER A 123 7.01 0.93 2.29
CA SER A 123 5.82 1.76 2.57
C SER A 123 4.60 1.09 1.95
N THR A 124 3.45 1.17 2.62
CA THR A 124 2.23 0.51 2.17
C THR A 124 1.05 1.46 2.19
N ILE A 125 0.26 1.45 1.11
CA ILE A 125 -1.01 2.15 1.02
C ILE A 125 -2.11 1.12 0.77
N VAL A 126 -3.15 1.14 1.60
CA VAL A 126 -4.37 0.34 1.40
C VAL A 126 -5.52 1.29 1.11
N SER A 127 -6.24 1.01 0.03
CA SER A 127 -7.44 1.73 -0.36
C SER A 127 -8.65 0.80 -0.31
N SER A 128 -9.74 1.26 0.28
CA SER A 128 -10.99 0.50 0.39
C SER A 128 -12.21 1.41 0.20
N GLN A 129 -13.30 0.84 -0.25
CA GLN A 129 -14.60 1.52 -0.31
C GLN A 129 -15.36 1.48 1.03
N LYS A 130 -14.99 0.54 1.90
CA LYS A 130 -15.60 0.35 3.22
C LYS A 130 -14.53 0.50 4.31
N PHE A 131 -14.78 1.37 5.28
CA PHE A 131 -13.85 1.59 6.37
C PHE A 131 -13.67 0.32 7.23
N ASN A 132 -14.76 -0.33 7.58
CA ASN A 132 -14.76 -1.55 8.39
C ASN A 132 -14.17 -2.79 7.67
N ALA A 133 -14.01 -2.76 6.35
CA ALA A 133 -13.36 -3.83 5.63
C ALA A 133 -11.83 -3.82 5.79
N VAL A 134 -11.26 -2.69 6.19
CA VAL A 134 -9.84 -2.59 6.57
C VAL A 134 -9.69 -3.05 8.02
N ALA A 135 -8.87 -4.06 8.26
CA ALA A 135 -8.71 -4.64 9.59
C ALA A 135 -8.26 -3.58 10.63
N PRO A 136 -8.73 -3.65 11.89
CA PRO A 136 -8.36 -2.69 12.94
C PRO A 136 -6.87 -2.54 13.13
N ILE A 137 -6.09 -3.62 13.05
CA ILE A 137 -4.63 -3.58 13.19
C ILE A 137 -3.96 -2.72 12.11
N ILE A 138 -4.52 -2.69 10.90
CA ILE A 138 -4.02 -1.81 9.83
C ILE A 138 -4.34 -0.35 10.17
N ARG A 139 -5.60 -0.07 10.55
CA ARG A 139 -6.05 1.30 10.88
C ARG A 139 -5.27 1.91 12.04
N VAL A 140 -5.03 1.13 13.10
CA VAL A 140 -4.28 1.58 14.30
C VAL A 140 -2.80 1.83 13.99
N ASN A 141 -2.19 1.06 13.09
CA ASN A 141 -0.78 1.21 12.72
C ASN A 141 -0.56 2.13 11.51
N ALA A 142 -1.62 2.65 10.88
CA ALA A 142 -1.50 3.59 9.79
C ALA A 142 -0.99 4.95 10.29
N THR A 143 0.00 5.50 9.60
CA THR A 143 0.52 6.85 9.88
C THR A 143 -0.46 7.92 9.42
N PHE A 144 -1.18 7.67 8.34
CA PHE A 144 -2.18 8.55 7.76
C PHE A 144 -3.46 7.79 7.45
N LEU A 145 -4.60 8.41 7.75
CA LEU A 145 -5.92 7.99 7.32
C LEU A 145 -6.53 9.10 6.45
N ILE A 146 -6.82 8.78 5.21
CA ILE A 146 -7.53 9.69 4.29
C ILE A 146 -8.93 9.15 4.12
N VAL A 147 -9.90 9.86 4.67
CA VAL A 147 -11.29 9.43 4.68
C VAL A 147 -12.11 10.31 3.75
N TYR A 148 -12.71 9.70 2.74
CA TYR A 148 -13.74 10.33 1.93
C TYR A 148 -15.10 10.25 2.64
N ARG A 149 -16.11 10.94 2.08
CA ARG A 149 -17.47 10.89 2.62
C ARG A 149 -17.93 9.43 2.79
N LEU A 150 -18.15 9.03 4.03
CA LEU A 150 -18.72 7.75 4.37
C LEU A 150 -20.25 7.79 4.16
N ARG A 151 -20.79 6.75 3.52
CA ARG A 151 -22.22 6.60 3.25
C ARG A 151 -22.90 5.57 4.16
N ASN A 152 -22.10 4.78 4.86
CA ASN A 152 -22.56 3.72 5.76
C ASN A 152 -22.46 4.21 7.20
N THR A 153 -23.55 4.15 7.95
CA THR A 153 -23.62 4.58 9.35
C THR A 153 -22.64 3.81 10.23
N LYS A 154 -22.51 2.50 10.03
CA LYS A 154 -21.56 1.68 10.81
C LYS A 154 -20.11 2.09 10.58
N ASP A 155 -19.74 2.41 9.35
CA ASP A 155 -18.39 2.89 9.04
C ASP A 155 -18.11 4.25 9.70
N LEU A 156 -19.11 5.14 9.71
CA LEU A 156 -19.01 6.43 10.37
C LEU A 156 -18.91 6.30 11.88
N GLU A 157 -19.74 5.48 12.50
CA GLU A 157 -19.71 5.19 13.95
C GLU A 157 -18.35 4.65 14.36
N THR A 158 -17.84 3.64 13.66
CA THR A 158 -16.51 3.07 13.95
C THR A 158 -15.40 4.12 13.83
N LEU A 159 -15.44 4.96 12.80
CA LEU A 159 -14.45 6.03 12.64
C LEU A 159 -14.52 7.02 13.81
N LEU A 160 -15.72 7.44 14.20
CA LEU A 160 -15.91 8.37 15.32
C LEU A 160 -15.44 7.79 16.65
N GLU A 161 -15.72 6.51 16.89
CA GLU A 161 -15.23 5.80 18.09
C GLU A 161 -13.70 5.75 18.12
N GLU A 162 -13.06 5.38 17.03
CA GLU A 162 -11.59 5.32 16.94
C GLU A 162 -10.94 6.71 17.10
N LEU A 163 -11.52 7.75 16.49
CA LEU A 163 -11.03 9.13 16.64
C LEU A 163 -11.25 9.67 18.06
N SER A 164 -12.39 9.38 18.68
CA SER A 164 -12.65 9.83 20.05
C SER A 164 -11.75 9.16 21.07
N ALA A 165 -11.32 7.92 20.82
CA ALA A 165 -10.34 7.25 21.67
C ALA A 165 -8.93 7.91 21.63
N MET A 166 -8.64 8.65 20.55
CA MET A 166 -7.37 9.38 20.38
C MET A 166 -7.41 10.82 20.96
N MET A 167 -8.61 11.32 21.30
CA MET A 167 -8.74 12.66 21.90
C MET A 167 -8.62 12.56 23.42
N PRO A 168 -7.85 13.47 24.08
CA PRO A 168 -7.85 13.51 25.54
C PRO A 168 -9.26 13.82 26.02
N ARG A 169 -9.77 13.03 26.98
CA ARG A 169 -11.03 13.33 27.65
C ARG A 169 -10.84 14.69 28.33
N LYS A 170 -11.64 15.68 27.95
CA LYS A 170 -11.77 16.91 28.75
C LYS A 170 -12.45 16.47 30.04
N GLU A 171 -11.72 16.60 31.16
CA GLU A 171 -12.31 16.57 32.49
C GLU A 171 -13.29 17.72 32.67
#